data_640a3c217ce11c7508468f6987b9e4a3
#
_entry.id   640a3c217ce11c7508468f6987b9e4a3
#
_cell.length_a   1.000
_cell.length_b   1.000
_cell.length_c   1.000
_cell.angle_alpha   90.00
_cell.angle_beta   90.00
_cell.angle_gamma   90.00
#
_symmetry.space_group_name_H-M   'P 1'
#
loop_
_entity.id
_entity.type
_entity.pdbx_description
1 polymer ?
#
loop_
_entity_poly.entity_id
_entity_poly.type
_entity_poly.pdbx_seq_one_letter_code
_entity_poly.pdbx_strand_id
1 'polypeptide(L)'
;MQIVIPMSGFGERFRRAGYSVPKPLIEIEDKPVIAHIIDMFPGESNFIFVCNQEHLNKPAYRMAAILKEYCSSGRIVGIPPHKLGPVYAVRQIEDMLDQTRPVIVNYCDFTCYWDWGHFKQFVRDVGCVGAIPAYQGFHPHSFGNTNYAYMRETGGWVQDIQEKQPYTSNRMQEYASSGTYYFATARIMSEAFRSAMEQDLNVGGEYYVSLAYRPLLANKQPVAVYPLQHFMQWGTPEDVAEYNMWSRAFRQLVATTVVKSQTMGTVIVPMAGLGQRFAAGGYSLTKPLIPVSGQPMVAQATHDLPPAEQHVFVLRSDMQGHREVTTELTRLYPKAIIKTTDQVTEGQACTALIGLDAIAEELGDVPGPITIGACDNGALYDLTAFRSLVGDPDVDVIVWGVRGYPNAIRHPKMYGWINAKAGVIRSISVKTPLDSPTSDPIVLGTFTFRRAEDLRRVVERLIDRDGRINGEFYIDSCINDAIALGMNCRLFEVDSYLCWGTPNDLLTFEYWQSCFHKWECHPYGLEKDARVSQNTIDFLKFRYRATCPALPALMK
;
A
#
# COMPACT_ATOMS: atom_id res chain seq x y z
N MET A 1 -4.83 -29.51 -15.85
CA MET A 1 -3.99 -29.56 -14.62
C MET A 1 -4.88 -29.88 -13.43
N GLN A 2 -4.38 -30.47 -12.34
CA GLN A 2 -5.13 -30.62 -11.09
C GLN A 2 -4.79 -29.45 -10.18
N ILE A 3 -5.79 -28.76 -9.62
CA ILE A 3 -5.58 -27.61 -8.76
C ILE A 3 -6.17 -27.93 -7.39
N VAL A 4 -5.31 -28.05 -6.38
CA VAL A 4 -5.69 -28.34 -5.00
C VAL A 4 -5.59 -27.07 -4.17
N ILE A 5 -6.68 -26.71 -3.51
CA ILE A 5 -6.77 -25.53 -2.66
C ILE A 5 -7.00 -25.96 -1.21
N PRO A 6 -5.94 -26.02 -0.39
CA PRO A 6 -6.07 -26.30 1.03
C PRO A 6 -6.65 -25.06 1.74
N MET A 7 -7.86 -25.21 2.28
CA MET A 7 -8.60 -24.15 2.96
C MET A 7 -9.25 -24.65 4.26
N SER A 8 -8.58 -25.59 4.94
CA SER A 8 -9.05 -26.21 6.18
C SER A 8 -8.65 -25.45 7.45
N GLY A 9 -7.90 -24.37 7.34
CA GLY A 9 -7.43 -23.57 8.46
C GLY A 9 -8.56 -22.88 9.23
N PHE A 10 -8.35 -22.66 10.54
CA PHE A 10 -9.36 -22.06 11.43
C PHE A 10 -9.61 -20.58 11.21
N GLY A 11 -8.70 -19.85 10.58
CA GLY A 11 -8.81 -18.39 10.38
C GLY A 11 -8.83 -17.59 11.68
N GLU A 12 -8.10 -18.02 12.71
CA GLU A 12 -8.16 -17.43 14.07
C GLU A 12 -7.88 -15.93 14.09
N ARG A 13 -6.94 -15.42 13.27
CA ARG A 13 -6.61 -13.99 13.17
C ARG A 13 -7.83 -13.18 12.75
N PHE A 14 -8.53 -13.62 11.69
CA PHE A 14 -9.74 -12.96 11.19
C PHE A 14 -10.90 -13.02 12.19
N ARG A 15 -11.10 -14.16 12.87
CA ARG A 15 -12.13 -14.27 13.91
C ARG A 15 -11.87 -13.30 15.09
N ARG A 16 -10.62 -13.18 15.54
CA ARG A 16 -10.22 -12.21 16.58
C ARG A 16 -10.42 -10.77 16.14
N ALA A 17 -10.28 -10.48 14.85
CA ALA A 17 -10.54 -9.18 14.25
C ALA A 17 -12.03 -8.92 13.93
N GLY A 18 -12.94 -9.83 14.33
CA GLY A 18 -14.38 -9.65 14.21
C GLY A 18 -15.01 -10.11 12.90
N TYR A 19 -14.25 -10.79 12.03
CA TYR A 19 -14.83 -11.34 10.80
C TYR A 19 -15.75 -12.53 11.11
N SER A 20 -16.94 -12.50 10.53
CA SER A 20 -18.01 -13.50 10.76
C SER A 20 -17.92 -14.74 9.86
N VAL A 21 -17.12 -14.65 8.79
CA VAL A 21 -16.96 -15.73 7.78
C VAL A 21 -15.51 -16.24 7.75
N PRO A 22 -15.28 -17.49 7.30
CA PRO A 22 -13.93 -18.00 7.05
C PRO A 22 -13.20 -17.20 5.98
N LYS A 23 -11.88 -17.13 6.10
CA LYS A 23 -10.99 -16.36 5.22
C LYS A 23 -11.26 -16.50 3.70
N PRO A 24 -11.48 -17.70 3.14
CA PRO A 24 -11.78 -17.84 1.70
C PRO A 24 -13.10 -17.18 1.25
N LEU A 25 -13.99 -16.86 2.20
CA LEU A 25 -15.29 -16.26 1.94
C LEU A 25 -15.35 -14.77 2.27
N ILE A 26 -14.24 -14.17 2.69
CA ILE A 26 -14.16 -12.71 2.87
C ILE A 26 -14.30 -12.07 1.49
N GLU A 27 -15.12 -11.03 1.41
CA GLU A 27 -15.37 -10.31 0.16
C GLU A 27 -14.29 -9.27 -0.10
N ILE A 28 -13.75 -9.29 -1.31
CA ILE A 28 -12.85 -8.31 -1.90
C ILE A 28 -13.46 -7.94 -3.26
N GLU A 29 -13.66 -6.66 -3.55
CA GLU A 29 -14.28 -6.19 -4.79
C GLU A 29 -15.61 -6.90 -5.09
N ASP A 30 -16.48 -6.98 -4.07
CA ASP A 30 -17.80 -7.61 -4.14
C ASP A 30 -17.78 -9.11 -4.54
N LYS A 31 -16.67 -9.78 -4.28
CA LYS A 31 -16.42 -11.16 -4.68
C LYS A 31 -15.63 -11.91 -3.60
N PRO A 32 -15.98 -13.15 -3.23
CA PRO A 32 -15.24 -13.86 -2.20
C PRO A 32 -13.80 -14.16 -2.65
N VAL A 33 -12.86 -14.12 -1.72
CA VAL A 33 -11.42 -14.37 -1.99
C VAL A 33 -11.23 -15.65 -2.81
N ILE A 34 -11.96 -16.73 -2.51
CA ILE A 34 -11.83 -17.99 -3.26
C ILE A 34 -12.17 -17.84 -4.75
N ALA A 35 -13.09 -16.94 -5.11
CA ALA A 35 -13.44 -16.70 -6.50
C ALA A 35 -12.30 -16.02 -7.27
N HIS A 36 -11.59 -15.07 -6.65
CA HIS A 36 -10.38 -14.48 -7.24
C HIS A 36 -9.26 -15.52 -7.44
N ILE A 37 -9.18 -16.50 -6.55
CA ILE A 37 -8.22 -17.60 -6.69
C ILE A 37 -8.58 -18.52 -7.86
N ILE A 38 -9.85 -18.84 -8.03
CA ILE A 38 -10.32 -19.63 -9.19
C ILE A 38 -9.98 -18.90 -10.49
N ASP A 39 -10.16 -17.59 -10.53
CA ASP A 39 -9.85 -16.76 -11.71
C ASP A 39 -8.35 -16.71 -12.07
N MET A 40 -7.45 -17.04 -11.15
CA MET A 40 -6.01 -17.18 -11.47
C MET A 40 -5.73 -18.30 -12.48
N PHE A 41 -6.66 -19.23 -12.68
CA PHE A 41 -6.49 -20.43 -13.51
C PHE A 41 -7.53 -20.51 -14.63
N PRO A 42 -7.56 -19.56 -15.55
CA PRO A 42 -8.59 -19.51 -16.59
C PRO A 42 -8.57 -20.76 -17.47
N GLY A 43 -9.77 -21.32 -17.70
CA GLY A 43 -9.98 -22.53 -18.49
C GLY A 43 -9.70 -23.86 -17.78
N GLU A 44 -9.28 -23.84 -16.51
CA GLU A 44 -9.16 -25.06 -15.71
C GLU A 44 -10.48 -25.40 -15.03
N SER A 45 -10.77 -26.70 -14.94
CA SER A 45 -12.02 -27.23 -14.35
C SER A 45 -11.79 -28.29 -13.27
N ASN A 46 -10.56 -28.78 -13.12
CA ASN A 46 -10.23 -29.81 -12.15
C ASN A 46 -9.72 -29.25 -10.84
N PHE A 47 -10.62 -28.61 -10.09
CA PHE A 47 -10.34 -28.10 -8.75
C PHE A 47 -10.73 -29.09 -7.66
N ILE A 48 -9.93 -29.12 -6.59
CA ILE A 48 -10.22 -29.83 -5.35
C ILE A 48 -10.07 -28.86 -4.18
N PHE A 49 -11.18 -28.52 -3.56
CA PHE A 49 -11.23 -27.65 -2.38
C PHE A 49 -11.18 -28.51 -1.11
N VAL A 50 -10.07 -28.46 -0.38
CA VAL A 50 -9.89 -29.20 0.88
C VAL A 50 -10.33 -28.32 2.04
N CYS A 51 -11.54 -28.51 2.49
CA CYS A 51 -12.23 -27.63 3.42
C CYS A 51 -12.19 -28.17 4.87
N ASN A 52 -12.29 -27.27 5.84
CA ASN A 52 -12.61 -27.62 7.21
C ASN A 52 -14.05 -28.12 7.28
N GLN A 53 -14.27 -29.34 7.80
CA GLN A 53 -15.59 -29.95 7.89
C GLN A 53 -16.57 -29.12 8.74
N GLU A 54 -16.09 -28.45 9.79
CA GLU A 54 -16.93 -27.59 10.61
C GLU A 54 -17.43 -26.36 9.84
N HIS A 55 -16.60 -25.81 8.93
CA HIS A 55 -17.01 -24.70 8.08
C HIS A 55 -18.07 -25.13 7.06
N LEU A 56 -17.93 -26.33 6.49
CA LEU A 56 -18.94 -26.90 5.57
C LEU A 56 -20.27 -27.16 6.27
N ASN A 57 -20.21 -27.63 7.51
CA ASN A 57 -21.41 -27.97 8.31
C ASN A 57 -22.13 -26.73 8.87
N LYS A 58 -21.54 -25.52 8.78
CA LYS A 58 -22.15 -24.29 9.28
C LYS A 58 -23.01 -23.63 8.19
N PRO A 59 -24.36 -23.70 8.28
CA PRO A 59 -25.25 -23.22 7.21
C PRO A 59 -25.07 -21.74 6.88
N ALA A 60 -24.75 -20.91 7.89
CA ALA A 60 -24.54 -19.48 7.72
C ALA A 60 -23.37 -19.14 6.77
N TYR A 61 -22.41 -20.04 6.58
CA TYR A 61 -21.29 -19.79 5.68
C TYR A 61 -21.63 -20.08 4.20
N ARG A 62 -22.65 -20.88 3.94
CA ARG A 62 -23.02 -21.30 2.57
C ARG A 62 -21.82 -21.75 1.72
N MET A 63 -20.74 -22.24 2.37
CA MET A 63 -19.44 -22.48 1.74
C MET A 63 -19.55 -23.39 0.50
N ALA A 64 -20.24 -24.52 0.62
CA ALA A 64 -20.40 -25.45 -0.51
C ALA A 64 -21.17 -24.82 -1.68
N ALA A 65 -22.20 -24.01 -1.41
CA ALA A 65 -22.97 -23.32 -2.44
C ALA A 65 -22.11 -22.28 -3.17
N ILE A 66 -21.35 -21.47 -2.43
CA ILE A 66 -20.43 -20.45 -3.00
C ILE A 66 -19.36 -21.13 -3.85
N LEU A 67 -18.73 -22.20 -3.37
CA LEU A 67 -17.72 -22.94 -4.15
C LEU A 67 -18.30 -23.49 -5.46
N LYS A 68 -19.54 -23.98 -5.43
CA LYS A 68 -20.22 -24.51 -6.64
C LYS A 68 -20.67 -23.40 -7.59
N GLU A 69 -20.99 -22.23 -7.08
CA GLU A 69 -21.34 -21.07 -7.88
C GLU A 69 -20.16 -20.61 -8.75
N TYR A 70 -18.96 -20.52 -8.17
CA TYR A 70 -17.75 -20.07 -8.90
C TYR A 70 -16.99 -21.20 -9.61
N CYS A 71 -17.17 -22.45 -9.18
CA CYS A 71 -16.56 -23.64 -9.81
C CYS A 71 -17.50 -24.85 -9.70
N SER A 72 -18.47 -24.97 -10.62
CA SER A 72 -19.47 -26.01 -10.61
C SER A 72 -18.86 -27.43 -10.69
N SER A 73 -17.77 -27.60 -11.43
CA SER A 73 -17.03 -28.88 -11.59
C SER A 73 -16.12 -29.20 -10.38
N GLY A 74 -15.81 -28.20 -9.53
CA GLY A 74 -14.87 -28.36 -8.42
C GLY A 74 -15.34 -29.41 -7.41
N ARG A 75 -14.44 -30.28 -6.98
CA ARG A 75 -14.69 -31.27 -5.92
C ARG A 75 -14.50 -30.64 -4.56
N ILE A 76 -15.45 -30.75 -3.66
CA ILE A 76 -15.41 -30.23 -2.30
C ILE A 76 -15.18 -31.39 -1.35
N VAL A 77 -14.11 -31.35 -0.58
CA VAL A 77 -13.74 -32.40 0.35
C VAL A 77 -13.61 -31.82 1.74
N GLY A 78 -14.44 -32.28 2.67
CA GLY A 78 -14.35 -31.94 4.08
C GLY A 78 -13.35 -32.84 4.80
N ILE A 79 -12.44 -32.23 5.57
CA ILE A 79 -11.52 -32.93 6.46
C ILE A 79 -11.70 -32.46 7.90
N PRO A 80 -11.37 -33.32 8.89
CA PRO A 80 -11.41 -32.90 10.29
C PRO A 80 -10.55 -31.66 10.56
N PRO A 81 -10.95 -30.77 11.48
CA PRO A 81 -10.14 -29.62 11.87
C PRO A 81 -8.76 -30.07 12.39
N HIS A 82 -7.71 -29.34 11.96
CA HIS A 82 -6.33 -29.61 12.38
C HIS A 82 -5.49 -28.33 12.35
N LYS A 83 -4.31 -28.37 13.02
CA LYS A 83 -3.30 -27.29 13.00
C LYS A 83 -1.95 -27.74 12.40
N LEU A 84 -1.97 -28.76 11.57
CA LEU A 84 -0.75 -29.37 11.01
C LEU A 84 -0.33 -28.76 9.66
N GLY A 85 -1.01 -27.75 9.19
CA GLY A 85 -0.64 -27.02 7.97
C GLY A 85 -1.16 -27.62 6.66
N PRO A 86 -0.86 -26.97 5.53
CA PRO A 86 -1.44 -27.31 4.22
C PRO A 86 -0.97 -28.66 3.65
N VAL A 87 0.26 -29.07 3.92
CA VAL A 87 0.76 -30.39 3.50
C VAL A 87 -0.09 -31.50 4.08
N TYR A 88 -0.38 -31.43 5.39
CA TYR A 88 -1.24 -32.42 6.04
C TYR A 88 -2.65 -32.45 5.40
N ALA A 89 -3.22 -31.27 5.13
CA ALA A 89 -4.54 -31.17 4.50
C ALA A 89 -4.58 -31.86 3.12
N VAL A 90 -3.58 -31.60 2.27
CA VAL A 90 -3.51 -32.19 0.93
C VAL A 90 -3.28 -33.71 0.98
N ARG A 91 -2.51 -34.19 1.95
CA ARG A 91 -2.30 -35.63 2.12
C ARG A 91 -3.58 -36.40 2.44
N GLN A 92 -4.59 -35.75 3.05
CA GLN A 92 -5.88 -36.41 3.32
C GLN A 92 -6.66 -36.73 2.02
N ILE A 93 -6.24 -36.23 0.87
CA ILE A 93 -6.93 -36.38 -0.42
C ILE A 93 -6.03 -36.94 -1.53
N GLU A 94 -4.81 -37.40 -1.18
CA GLU A 94 -3.82 -37.92 -2.15
C GLU A 94 -4.39 -38.99 -3.08
N ASP A 95 -5.21 -39.89 -2.55
CA ASP A 95 -5.85 -40.99 -3.32
C ASP A 95 -6.87 -40.49 -4.34
N MET A 96 -7.30 -39.24 -4.24
CA MET A 96 -8.23 -38.63 -5.20
C MET A 96 -7.53 -38.02 -6.41
N LEU A 97 -6.20 -37.96 -6.40
CA LEU A 97 -5.37 -37.35 -7.45
C LEU A 97 -4.92 -38.42 -8.46
N ASP A 98 -4.94 -38.06 -9.74
CA ASP A 98 -4.26 -38.81 -10.77
C ASP A 98 -2.74 -38.62 -10.59
N GLN A 99 -2.08 -39.66 -10.12
CA GLN A 99 -0.68 -39.66 -9.75
C GLN A 99 0.28 -39.36 -10.92
N THR A 100 -0.20 -39.46 -12.16
CA THR A 100 0.61 -39.26 -13.38
C THR A 100 0.48 -37.85 -13.95
N ARG A 101 -0.50 -37.04 -13.46
CA ARG A 101 -0.79 -35.71 -13.99
C ARG A 101 -0.17 -34.61 -13.15
N PRO A 102 0.17 -33.45 -13.76
CA PRO A 102 0.64 -32.28 -13.04
C PRO A 102 -0.39 -31.79 -12.02
N VAL A 103 0.12 -31.27 -10.89
CA VAL A 103 -0.69 -30.70 -9.82
C VAL A 103 -0.15 -29.35 -9.38
N ILE A 104 -1.06 -28.46 -9.06
CA ILE A 104 -0.79 -27.20 -8.34
C ILE A 104 -1.43 -27.29 -6.96
N VAL A 105 -0.68 -26.93 -5.94
CA VAL A 105 -1.21 -26.61 -4.62
C VAL A 105 -1.17 -25.07 -4.47
N ASN A 106 -2.35 -24.47 -4.30
CA ASN A 106 -2.48 -23.01 -4.19
C ASN A 106 -3.17 -22.62 -2.90
N TYR A 107 -2.55 -21.72 -2.12
CA TYR A 107 -3.15 -21.23 -0.89
C TYR A 107 -4.38 -20.36 -1.18
N CYS A 108 -5.22 -20.17 -0.17
CA CYS A 108 -6.55 -19.58 -0.33
C CYS A 108 -6.64 -18.13 0.18
N ASP A 109 -5.55 -17.35 0.13
CA ASP A 109 -5.46 -16.07 0.81
C ASP A 109 -4.70 -14.97 0.04
N PHE A 110 -4.57 -15.12 -1.27
CA PHE A 110 -3.92 -14.16 -2.14
C PHE A 110 -4.45 -14.29 -3.57
N THR A 111 -4.09 -13.32 -4.40
CA THR A 111 -4.15 -13.45 -5.85
C THR A 111 -2.92 -12.82 -6.47
N CYS A 112 -2.64 -13.12 -7.72
CA CYS A 112 -1.52 -12.53 -8.44
C CYS A 112 -1.90 -12.16 -9.88
N TYR A 113 -1.14 -11.25 -10.45
CA TYR A 113 -1.23 -10.94 -11.86
C TYR A 113 -0.20 -11.77 -12.62
N TRP A 114 -0.64 -12.73 -13.40
CA TRP A 114 0.21 -13.60 -14.20
C TRP A 114 -0.47 -14.07 -15.48
N ASP A 115 0.32 -14.52 -16.44
CA ASP A 115 -0.17 -15.22 -17.62
C ASP A 115 -0.16 -16.72 -17.37
N TRP A 116 -1.34 -17.28 -17.11
CA TRP A 116 -1.53 -18.71 -16.86
C TRP A 116 -1.14 -19.57 -18.09
N GLY A 117 -1.42 -19.08 -19.31
CA GLY A 117 -1.02 -19.75 -20.55
C GLY A 117 0.50 -19.85 -20.66
N HIS A 118 1.19 -18.73 -20.42
CA HIS A 118 2.66 -18.66 -20.40
C HIS A 118 3.25 -19.54 -19.30
N PHE A 119 2.69 -19.56 -18.09
CA PHE A 119 3.16 -20.44 -17.02
C PHE A 119 3.08 -21.93 -17.42
N LYS A 120 1.96 -22.35 -18.03
CA LYS A 120 1.83 -23.72 -18.53
C LYS A 120 2.85 -24.07 -19.62
N GLN A 121 3.18 -23.12 -20.47
CA GLN A 121 4.22 -23.29 -21.47
C GLN A 121 5.60 -23.35 -20.81
N PHE A 122 5.89 -22.40 -19.90
CA PHE A 122 7.15 -22.32 -19.17
C PHE A 122 7.53 -23.64 -18.49
N VAL A 123 6.62 -24.25 -17.71
CA VAL A 123 6.92 -25.51 -17.00
C VAL A 123 7.18 -26.69 -17.95
N ARG A 124 6.58 -26.68 -19.16
CA ARG A 124 6.86 -27.69 -20.18
C ARG A 124 8.23 -27.49 -20.83
N ASP A 125 8.54 -26.24 -21.19
CA ASP A 125 9.79 -25.92 -21.92
C ASP A 125 11.02 -26.07 -21.04
N VAL A 126 10.88 -25.72 -19.74
CA VAL A 126 11.95 -25.84 -18.74
C VAL A 126 12.17 -27.31 -18.31
N GLY A 127 11.12 -28.13 -18.36
CA GLY A 127 11.20 -29.56 -17.94
C GLY A 127 11.50 -29.75 -16.45
N CYS A 128 11.06 -28.83 -15.59
CA CYS A 128 11.28 -28.90 -14.15
C CYS A 128 10.34 -29.90 -13.47
N VAL A 129 10.77 -30.48 -12.34
CA VAL A 129 9.92 -31.33 -11.49
C VAL A 129 9.02 -30.52 -10.57
N GLY A 130 9.40 -29.26 -10.30
CA GLY A 130 8.65 -28.30 -9.52
C GLY A 130 8.89 -26.87 -10.01
N ALA A 131 7.91 -25.99 -9.79
CA ALA A 131 8.05 -24.57 -10.06
C ALA A 131 7.33 -23.74 -8.99
N ILE A 132 7.94 -22.65 -8.59
CA ILE A 132 7.40 -21.77 -7.55
C ILE A 132 7.22 -20.37 -8.12
N PRO A 133 5.97 -19.95 -8.38
CA PRO A 133 5.65 -18.55 -8.66
C PRO A 133 6.03 -17.66 -7.48
N ALA A 134 6.90 -16.69 -7.73
CA ALA A 134 7.50 -15.87 -6.70
C ALA A 134 7.72 -14.44 -7.16
N TYR A 135 7.71 -13.50 -6.24
CA TYR A 135 8.02 -12.10 -6.51
C TYR A 135 9.34 -11.69 -5.86
N GLN A 136 9.98 -10.69 -6.45
CA GLN A 136 11.20 -10.05 -5.97
C GLN A 136 11.07 -8.54 -6.12
N GLY A 137 11.78 -7.79 -5.30
CA GLY A 137 11.76 -6.34 -5.34
C GLY A 137 10.75 -5.73 -4.38
N PHE A 138 10.40 -4.46 -4.67
CA PHE A 138 9.49 -3.71 -3.80
C PHE A 138 8.09 -4.33 -3.77
N HIS A 139 7.61 -4.54 -2.55
CA HIS A 139 6.25 -4.95 -2.26
C HIS A 139 5.79 -4.31 -0.94
N PRO A 140 4.59 -3.70 -0.85
CA PRO A 140 4.14 -3.03 0.37
C PRO A 140 4.18 -3.91 1.61
N HIS A 141 3.82 -5.19 1.48
CA HIS A 141 3.84 -6.16 2.59
C HIS A 141 5.26 -6.52 3.05
N SER A 142 6.29 -6.21 2.27
CA SER A 142 7.69 -6.44 2.66
C SER A 142 8.16 -5.55 3.81
N PHE A 143 7.40 -4.53 4.19
CA PHE A 143 7.65 -3.73 5.40
C PHE A 143 7.12 -4.37 6.69
N GLY A 144 6.20 -5.32 6.58
CA GLY A 144 5.60 -6.03 7.72
C GLY A 144 6.39 -7.25 8.17
N ASN A 145 5.68 -8.29 8.56
CA ASN A 145 6.24 -9.55 9.02
C ASN A 145 6.81 -10.39 7.86
N THR A 146 7.71 -11.33 8.19
CA THR A 146 8.29 -12.30 7.26
C THR A 146 7.37 -13.52 7.13
N ASN A 147 6.21 -13.36 6.51
CA ASN A 147 5.21 -14.45 6.43
C ASN A 147 5.33 -15.34 5.17
N TYR A 148 6.45 -15.22 4.43
CA TYR A 148 6.66 -15.88 3.14
C TYR A 148 7.76 -16.92 3.21
N ALA A 149 7.78 -17.86 2.24
CA ALA A 149 8.94 -18.69 1.99
C ALA A 149 9.90 -17.94 1.07
N TYR A 150 11.15 -17.81 1.51
CA TYR A 150 12.22 -17.14 0.78
C TYR A 150 13.12 -18.17 0.09
N MET A 151 13.64 -17.83 -1.08
CA MET A 151 14.42 -18.74 -1.91
C MET A 151 15.79 -18.16 -2.25
N ARG A 152 16.82 -19.02 -2.18
CA ARG A 152 18.07 -18.81 -2.92
C ARG A 152 17.89 -19.38 -4.31
N GLU A 153 18.25 -18.62 -5.32
CA GLU A 153 18.19 -19.08 -6.71
C GLU A 153 19.48 -18.77 -7.45
N THR A 154 19.73 -19.49 -8.54
CA THR A 154 20.81 -19.21 -9.49
C THR A 154 20.30 -19.51 -10.90
N GLY A 155 20.28 -18.48 -11.75
CA GLY A 155 19.83 -18.61 -13.13
C GLY A 155 18.38 -19.10 -13.30
N GLY A 156 17.51 -18.78 -12.36
CA GLY A 156 16.09 -19.19 -12.34
C GLY A 156 15.84 -20.53 -11.66
N TRP A 157 16.88 -21.19 -11.10
CA TRP A 157 16.76 -22.47 -10.42
C TRP A 157 16.88 -22.29 -8.91
N VAL A 158 15.92 -22.83 -8.16
CA VAL A 158 15.92 -22.83 -6.70
C VAL A 158 17.08 -23.69 -6.19
N GLN A 159 17.91 -23.11 -5.31
CA GLN A 159 19.02 -23.81 -4.65
C GLN A 159 18.63 -24.23 -3.23
N ASP A 160 17.86 -23.39 -2.54
CA ASP A 160 17.33 -23.65 -1.20
C ASP A 160 16.08 -22.81 -0.96
N ILE A 161 15.24 -23.25 -0.02
CA ILE A 161 14.01 -22.57 0.39
C ILE A 161 13.81 -22.67 1.89
N GLN A 162 13.44 -21.56 2.53
CA GLN A 162 13.08 -21.55 3.94
C GLN A 162 11.80 -20.75 4.20
N GLU A 163 11.00 -21.26 5.13
CA GLU A 163 9.72 -20.68 5.49
C GLU A 163 9.90 -19.59 6.55
N LYS A 164 9.30 -18.43 6.32
CA LYS A 164 9.24 -17.28 7.24
C LYS A 164 10.59 -16.69 7.66
N GLN A 165 11.66 -17.05 7.00
CA GLN A 165 13.01 -16.59 7.31
C GLN A 165 13.75 -16.20 6.04
N PRO A 166 14.03 -14.90 5.79
CA PRO A 166 14.89 -14.49 4.69
C PRO A 166 16.35 -14.88 4.92
N TYR A 167 17.12 -15.02 3.84
CA TYR A 167 18.54 -15.36 3.89
C TYR A 167 19.42 -14.14 4.19
N THR A 168 18.95 -12.93 3.86
CA THR A 168 19.70 -11.68 4.00
C THR A 168 18.89 -10.63 4.77
N SER A 169 19.54 -9.57 5.18
CA SER A 169 18.88 -8.42 5.81
C SER A 169 18.01 -7.63 4.83
N ASN A 170 18.24 -7.74 3.52
CA ASN A 170 17.45 -7.10 2.48
C ASN A 170 16.58 -8.13 1.74
N ARG A 171 15.50 -8.54 2.38
CA ARG A 171 14.57 -9.54 1.86
C ARG A 171 13.89 -9.15 0.54
N MET A 172 13.88 -7.86 0.17
CA MET A 172 13.34 -7.42 -1.13
C MET A 172 14.23 -7.85 -2.30
N GLN A 173 15.48 -8.23 -2.07
CA GLN A 173 16.37 -8.78 -3.09
C GLN A 173 16.24 -10.30 -3.24
N GLU A 174 15.41 -10.94 -2.43
CA GLU A 174 15.17 -12.38 -2.47
C GLU A 174 13.82 -12.68 -3.12
N TYR A 175 13.73 -13.80 -3.82
CA TYR A 175 12.44 -14.31 -4.26
C TYR A 175 11.62 -14.80 -3.07
N ALA A 176 10.39 -14.29 -2.96
CA ALA A 176 9.42 -14.73 -1.97
C ALA A 176 8.26 -15.46 -2.66
N SER A 177 7.92 -16.65 -2.18
CA SER A 177 6.85 -17.48 -2.73
C SER A 177 5.49 -16.77 -2.60
N SER A 178 4.68 -16.83 -3.66
CA SER A 178 3.31 -16.34 -3.63
C SER A 178 2.34 -17.23 -2.84
N GLY A 179 2.68 -18.50 -2.63
CA GLY A 179 1.75 -19.51 -2.10
C GLY A 179 1.16 -20.41 -3.17
N THR A 180 1.67 -20.33 -4.41
CA THR A 180 1.37 -21.26 -5.51
C THR A 180 2.56 -22.20 -5.69
N TYR A 181 2.30 -23.49 -5.81
CA TYR A 181 3.31 -24.53 -5.87
C TYR A 181 2.96 -25.56 -6.94
N TYR A 182 3.81 -25.67 -7.96
CA TYR A 182 3.64 -26.63 -9.06
C TYR A 182 4.53 -27.87 -8.85
N PHE A 183 3.96 -29.04 -9.11
CA PHE A 183 4.67 -30.30 -9.22
C PHE A 183 4.35 -30.96 -10.55
N ALA A 184 5.36 -31.50 -11.24
CA ALA A 184 5.21 -32.11 -12.56
C ALA A 184 4.27 -33.31 -12.56
N THR A 185 4.14 -34.02 -11.43
CA THR A 185 3.13 -35.08 -11.23
C THR A 185 2.66 -35.08 -9.77
N ALA A 186 1.43 -35.54 -9.51
CA ALA A 186 0.93 -35.71 -8.16
C ALA A 186 1.78 -36.74 -7.37
N ARG A 187 2.39 -37.72 -8.03
CA ARG A 187 3.31 -38.67 -7.41
C ARG A 187 4.52 -37.95 -6.80
N ILE A 188 5.19 -37.05 -7.55
CA ILE A 188 6.33 -36.26 -7.06
C ILE A 188 5.90 -35.43 -5.85
N MET A 189 4.73 -34.80 -5.89
CA MET A 189 4.17 -34.05 -4.77
C MET A 189 3.98 -34.93 -3.53
N SER A 190 3.34 -36.09 -3.70
CA SER A 190 3.03 -37.01 -2.57
C SER A 190 4.30 -37.57 -1.94
N GLU A 191 5.31 -37.92 -2.74
CA GLU A 191 6.63 -38.36 -2.26
C GLU A 191 7.35 -37.25 -1.50
N ALA A 192 7.33 -36.00 -2.03
CA ALA A 192 7.93 -34.83 -1.39
C ALA A 192 7.23 -34.51 -0.06
N PHE A 193 5.91 -34.57 -0.01
CA PHE A 193 5.11 -34.32 1.20
C PHE A 193 5.38 -35.38 2.28
N ARG A 194 5.44 -36.64 1.89
CA ARG A 194 5.79 -37.73 2.79
C ARG A 194 7.18 -37.52 3.37
N SER A 195 8.17 -37.29 2.52
CA SER A 195 9.56 -37.05 2.94
C SER A 195 9.68 -35.82 3.87
N ALA A 196 8.97 -34.73 3.57
CA ALA A 196 8.97 -33.54 4.42
C ALA A 196 8.41 -33.83 5.83
N MET A 197 7.35 -34.64 5.93
CA MET A 197 6.77 -35.03 7.21
C MET A 197 7.64 -36.04 7.98
N GLU A 198 8.25 -37.02 7.30
CA GLU A 198 9.20 -37.98 7.89
C GLU A 198 10.46 -37.30 8.43
N GLN A 199 10.93 -36.24 7.78
CA GLN A 199 12.04 -35.40 8.23
C GLN A 199 11.64 -34.30 9.20
N ASP A 200 10.38 -34.22 9.58
CA ASP A 200 9.80 -33.18 10.46
C ASP A 200 10.09 -31.73 10.00
N LEU A 201 10.04 -31.48 8.69
CA LEU A 201 10.26 -30.17 8.09
C LEU A 201 9.03 -29.28 8.29
N ASN A 202 8.96 -28.64 9.46
CA ASN A 202 7.84 -27.78 9.85
C ASN A 202 8.30 -26.44 10.41
N VAL A 203 7.38 -25.47 10.55
CA VAL A 203 7.57 -24.24 11.31
C VAL A 203 6.39 -24.07 12.25
N GLY A 204 6.68 -24.08 13.56
CA GLY A 204 5.64 -23.95 14.57
C GLY A 204 4.62 -25.10 14.60
N GLY A 205 5.03 -26.29 14.19
CA GLY A 205 4.17 -27.48 14.09
C GLY A 205 3.33 -27.55 12.82
N GLU A 206 3.49 -26.61 11.89
CA GLU A 206 2.78 -26.59 10.61
C GLU A 206 3.70 -27.02 9.45
N TYR A 207 3.25 -27.99 8.64
CA TYR A 207 3.95 -28.45 7.44
C TYR A 207 3.54 -27.62 6.24
N TYR A 208 4.46 -26.73 5.79
CA TYR A 208 4.26 -25.84 4.64
C TYR A 208 4.68 -26.50 3.33
N VAL A 209 3.94 -26.21 2.26
CA VAL A 209 4.25 -26.78 0.92
C VAL A 209 5.63 -26.33 0.42
N SER A 210 6.05 -25.11 0.75
CA SER A 210 7.40 -24.59 0.47
C SER A 210 8.51 -25.55 0.93
N LEU A 211 8.42 -26.04 2.16
CA LEU A 211 9.43 -26.93 2.76
C LEU A 211 9.46 -28.32 2.11
N ALA A 212 8.39 -28.75 1.45
CA ALA A 212 8.37 -30.02 0.72
C ALA A 212 9.25 -30.00 -0.54
N TYR A 213 9.74 -28.85 -0.98
CA TYR A 213 10.75 -28.77 -2.05
C TYR A 213 12.15 -29.12 -1.57
N ARG A 214 12.45 -29.02 -0.27
CA ARG A 214 13.79 -29.38 0.26
C ARG A 214 14.22 -30.81 -0.06
N PRO A 215 13.40 -31.85 0.11
CA PRO A 215 13.74 -33.20 -0.33
C PRO A 215 14.03 -33.31 -1.83
N LEU A 216 13.30 -32.57 -2.68
CA LEU A 216 13.56 -32.55 -4.12
C LEU A 216 14.91 -31.92 -4.44
N LEU A 217 15.22 -30.78 -3.81
CA LEU A 217 16.50 -30.09 -3.96
C LEU A 217 17.69 -30.92 -3.46
N ALA A 218 17.53 -31.60 -2.31
CA ALA A 218 18.54 -32.51 -1.78
C ALA A 218 18.87 -33.65 -2.75
N ASN A 219 17.88 -34.09 -3.52
CA ASN A 219 18.02 -35.09 -4.58
C ASN A 219 18.42 -34.48 -5.94
N LYS A 220 18.86 -33.21 -5.97
CA LYS A 220 19.25 -32.46 -7.17
C LYS A 220 18.19 -32.43 -8.27
N GLN A 221 16.93 -32.52 -7.91
CA GLN A 221 15.82 -32.40 -8.84
C GLN A 221 15.57 -30.93 -9.20
N PRO A 222 15.36 -30.60 -10.49
CA PRO A 222 15.25 -29.21 -10.93
C PRO A 222 13.93 -28.58 -10.49
N VAL A 223 14.02 -27.51 -9.68
CA VAL A 223 12.90 -26.69 -9.26
C VAL A 223 13.12 -25.26 -9.78
N ALA A 224 12.19 -24.75 -10.58
CA ALA A 224 12.32 -23.43 -11.20
C ALA A 224 11.59 -22.33 -10.40
N VAL A 225 12.11 -21.11 -10.46
CA VAL A 225 11.39 -19.90 -10.04
C VAL A 225 10.64 -19.35 -11.24
N TYR A 226 9.35 -19.00 -11.04
CA TYR A 226 8.58 -18.26 -12.03
C TYR A 226 8.31 -16.85 -11.48
N PRO A 227 9.00 -15.80 -11.99
CA PRO A 227 8.85 -14.44 -11.51
C PRO A 227 7.44 -13.89 -11.74
N LEU A 228 6.85 -13.32 -10.69
CA LEU A 228 5.57 -12.60 -10.71
C LEU A 228 5.82 -11.11 -10.60
N GLN A 229 4.99 -10.30 -11.26
CA GLN A 229 5.08 -8.85 -11.15
C GLN A 229 4.30 -8.32 -9.94
N HIS A 230 3.06 -8.76 -9.77
CA HIS A 230 2.19 -8.33 -8.69
C HIS A 230 1.61 -9.51 -7.95
N PHE A 231 1.58 -9.34 -6.65
CA PHE A 231 1.05 -10.30 -5.72
C PHE A 231 0.22 -9.54 -4.68
N MET A 232 -1.06 -9.85 -4.60
CA MET A 232 -2.01 -9.21 -3.70
C MET A 232 -2.36 -10.15 -2.58
N GLN A 233 -1.85 -9.86 -1.40
CA GLN A 233 -2.03 -10.67 -0.23
C GLN A 233 -3.27 -10.27 0.56
N TRP A 234 -4.01 -11.27 1.02
CA TRP A 234 -5.16 -11.13 1.92
C TRP A 234 -5.06 -12.13 3.09
N GLY A 235 -3.84 -12.41 3.52
CA GLY A 235 -3.52 -13.43 4.51
C GLY A 235 -3.84 -13.05 5.95
N THR A 236 -3.93 -11.72 6.22
CA THR A 236 -4.24 -11.18 7.54
C THR A 236 -5.30 -10.08 7.45
N PRO A 237 -5.99 -9.75 8.57
CA PRO A 237 -6.91 -8.62 8.62
C PRO A 237 -6.26 -7.29 8.21
N GLU A 238 -4.98 -7.11 8.56
CA GLU A 238 -4.20 -5.92 8.21
C GLU A 238 -3.97 -5.82 6.70
N ASP A 239 -3.68 -6.94 6.03
CA ASP A 239 -3.52 -7.00 4.58
C ASP A 239 -4.82 -6.60 3.87
N VAL A 240 -5.95 -7.14 4.33
CA VAL A 240 -7.28 -6.80 3.79
C VAL A 240 -7.62 -5.34 4.04
N ALA A 241 -7.31 -4.80 5.23
CA ALA A 241 -7.55 -3.40 5.55
C ALA A 241 -6.72 -2.46 4.66
N GLU A 242 -5.43 -2.78 4.43
CA GLU A 242 -4.57 -2.02 3.52
C GLU A 242 -5.07 -2.06 2.09
N TYR A 243 -5.42 -3.25 1.59
CA TYR A 243 -6.01 -3.40 0.26
C TYR A 243 -7.26 -2.53 0.12
N ASN A 244 -8.20 -2.64 1.05
CA ASN A 244 -9.47 -1.90 1.02
C ASN A 244 -9.27 -0.38 1.10
N MET A 245 -8.28 0.08 1.85
CA MET A 245 -7.93 1.50 1.90
C MET A 245 -7.47 2.01 0.53
N TRP A 246 -6.52 1.31 -0.10
CA TRP A 246 -6.01 1.68 -1.41
C TRP A 246 -7.07 1.52 -2.51
N SER A 247 -7.85 0.43 -2.51
CA SER A 247 -8.97 0.25 -3.44
C SER A 247 -9.96 1.40 -3.36
N ARG A 248 -10.36 1.81 -2.15
CA ARG A 248 -11.25 2.97 -1.94
C ARG A 248 -10.65 4.24 -2.51
N ALA A 249 -9.38 4.53 -2.23
CA ALA A 249 -8.70 5.70 -2.75
C ALA A 249 -8.69 5.72 -4.29
N PHE A 250 -8.31 4.62 -4.92
CA PHE A 250 -8.26 4.54 -6.38
C PHE A 250 -9.66 4.53 -7.04
N ARG A 251 -10.69 3.99 -6.39
CA ARG A 251 -12.09 4.15 -6.81
C ARG A 251 -12.51 5.61 -6.79
N GLN A 252 -12.17 6.32 -5.72
CA GLN A 252 -12.51 7.75 -5.57
C GLN A 252 -11.81 8.61 -6.63
N LEU A 253 -10.57 8.29 -7.00
CA LEU A 253 -9.82 8.99 -8.06
C LEU A 253 -10.51 8.99 -9.42
N VAL A 254 -11.30 7.95 -9.73
CA VAL A 254 -12.01 7.85 -11.03
C VAL A 254 -13.50 8.15 -10.93
N ALA A 255 -14.06 8.18 -9.72
CA ALA A 255 -15.50 8.46 -9.50
C ALA A 255 -15.82 9.96 -9.45
N THR A 256 -14.85 10.80 -9.08
CA THR A 256 -15.13 12.20 -8.73
C THR A 256 -14.57 13.15 -9.80
N THR A 257 -15.45 13.72 -10.60
CA THR A 257 -15.12 14.94 -11.35
C THR A 257 -15.36 16.12 -10.41
N VAL A 258 -14.37 16.46 -9.60
CA VAL A 258 -14.47 17.64 -8.72
C VAL A 258 -14.34 18.89 -9.58
N VAL A 259 -15.46 19.52 -9.89
CA VAL A 259 -15.45 20.90 -10.41
C VAL A 259 -15.12 21.81 -9.24
N LYS A 260 -13.84 22.16 -9.11
CA LYS A 260 -13.37 23.16 -8.14
C LYS A 260 -13.78 24.56 -8.62
N SER A 261 -15.04 24.93 -8.36
CA SER A 261 -15.63 26.14 -8.95
C SER A 261 -15.43 27.42 -8.14
N GLN A 262 -15.08 27.31 -6.86
CA GLN A 262 -14.99 28.47 -5.96
C GLN A 262 -13.66 28.45 -5.20
N THR A 263 -12.87 29.50 -5.38
CA THR A 263 -11.60 29.71 -4.66
C THR A 263 -11.86 30.36 -3.31
N MET A 264 -10.98 30.15 -2.32
CA MET A 264 -11.05 30.80 -1.03
C MET A 264 -9.65 30.95 -0.42
N GLY A 265 -9.36 32.14 0.07
CA GLY A 265 -8.17 32.41 0.85
C GLY A 265 -6.85 32.11 0.15
N THR A 266 -5.89 31.71 0.94
CA THR A 266 -4.49 31.54 0.53
C THR A 266 -3.97 30.14 0.83
N VAL A 267 -3.22 29.57 -0.10
CA VAL A 267 -2.44 28.34 0.09
C VAL A 267 -0.96 28.66 0.16
N ILE A 268 -0.29 28.28 1.23
CA ILE A 268 1.17 28.37 1.40
C ILE A 268 1.75 26.94 1.34
N VAL A 269 2.72 26.71 0.46
CA VAL A 269 3.43 25.44 0.34
C VAL A 269 4.91 25.63 0.70
N PRO A 270 5.30 25.28 1.94
CA PRO A 270 6.69 25.35 2.37
C PRO A 270 7.52 24.22 1.73
N MET A 271 8.56 24.56 0.97
CA MET A 271 9.42 23.62 0.26
C MET A 271 10.93 23.88 0.47
N ALA A 272 11.29 24.47 1.60
CA ALA A 272 12.69 24.80 1.91
C ALA A 272 13.50 23.65 2.51
N GLY A 273 12.95 22.44 2.62
CA GLY A 273 13.63 21.26 3.13
C GLY A 273 14.66 20.66 2.17
N LEU A 274 15.60 19.84 2.70
CA LEU A 274 16.70 19.25 1.93
C LEU A 274 16.32 18.06 1.05
N GLY A 275 15.19 17.41 1.30
CA GLY A 275 14.78 16.22 0.52
C GLY A 275 15.72 15.01 0.62
N GLN A 276 16.53 14.92 1.67
CA GLN A 276 17.63 13.96 1.84
C GLN A 276 17.23 12.48 1.63
N ARG A 277 16.02 12.10 2.01
CA ARG A 277 15.54 10.70 1.90
C ARG A 277 15.51 10.22 0.45
N PHE A 278 15.09 11.07 -0.49
CA PHE A 278 15.07 10.75 -1.91
C PHE A 278 16.47 10.74 -2.51
N ALA A 279 17.33 11.68 -2.16
CA ALA A 279 18.73 11.69 -2.57
C ALA A 279 19.46 10.41 -2.09
N ALA A 280 19.27 10.02 -0.83
CA ALA A 280 19.80 8.76 -0.28
C ALA A 280 19.19 7.52 -0.95
N GLY A 281 17.96 7.60 -1.45
CA GLY A 281 17.28 6.56 -2.22
C GLY A 281 17.70 6.50 -3.70
N GLY A 282 18.68 7.30 -4.14
CA GLY A 282 19.22 7.28 -5.50
C GLY A 282 18.39 8.06 -6.53
N TYR A 283 17.45 8.89 -6.10
CA TYR A 283 16.69 9.75 -7.02
C TYR A 283 17.55 10.92 -7.49
N SER A 284 17.63 11.10 -8.81
CA SER A 284 18.39 12.19 -9.44
C SER A 284 17.67 13.54 -9.45
N LEU A 285 16.35 13.52 -9.36
CA LEU A 285 15.51 14.71 -9.32
C LEU A 285 15.30 15.19 -7.89
N THR A 286 15.24 16.50 -7.71
CA THR A 286 14.78 17.09 -6.45
C THR A 286 13.34 16.70 -6.14
N LYS A 287 13.01 16.54 -4.86
CA LYS A 287 11.73 15.99 -4.39
C LYS A 287 10.49 16.62 -5.07
N PRO A 288 10.34 17.95 -5.21
CA PRO A 288 9.17 18.56 -5.87
C PRO A 288 8.97 18.14 -7.33
N LEU A 289 10.05 17.76 -8.03
CA LEU A 289 10.02 17.37 -9.45
C LEU A 289 9.90 15.86 -9.68
N ILE A 290 10.00 15.04 -8.64
CA ILE A 290 9.84 13.59 -8.78
C ILE A 290 8.43 13.30 -9.32
N PRO A 291 8.30 12.50 -10.39
CA PRO A 291 7.00 12.23 -10.98
C PRO A 291 6.10 11.39 -10.05
N VAL A 292 4.85 11.82 -9.91
CA VAL A 292 3.74 11.06 -9.34
C VAL A 292 2.63 11.00 -10.39
N SER A 293 2.26 9.83 -10.85
CA SER A 293 1.29 9.66 -11.95
C SER A 293 1.63 10.48 -13.21
N GLY A 294 2.93 10.66 -13.48
CA GLY A 294 3.44 11.42 -14.63
C GLY A 294 3.40 12.94 -14.49
N GLN A 295 3.09 13.47 -13.33
CA GLN A 295 3.16 14.90 -13.00
C GLN A 295 4.20 15.15 -11.91
N PRO A 296 4.84 16.33 -11.82
CA PRO A 296 5.69 16.67 -10.70
C PRO A 296 4.96 16.51 -9.35
N MET A 297 5.64 15.99 -8.34
CA MET A 297 5.05 15.72 -7.02
C MET A 297 4.39 16.97 -6.42
N VAL A 298 5.01 18.14 -6.54
CA VAL A 298 4.43 19.39 -6.06
C VAL A 298 3.13 19.76 -6.80
N ALA A 299 3.06 19.47 -8.10
CA ALA A 299 1.85 19.70 -8.89
C ALA A 299 0.68 18.83 -8.39
N GLN A 300 0.94 17.54 -8.15
CA GLN A 300 -0.05 16.64 -7.59
C GLN A 300 -0.47 17.05 -6.17
N ALA A 301 0.48 17.39 -5.32
CA ALA A 301 0.20 17.80 -3.94
C ALA A 301 -0.65 19.08 -3.90
N THR A 302 -0.28 20.10 -4.68
CA THR A 302 -1.01 21.37 -4.71
C THR A 302 -2.40 21.22 -5.35
N HIS A 303 -2.55 20.32 -6.33
CA HIS A 303 -3.86 20.00 -6.92
C HIS A 303 -4.88 19.52 -5.88
N ASP A 304 -4.44 18.82 -4.84
CA ASP A 304 -5.30 18.25 -3.80
C ASP A 304 -5.60 19.21 -2.65
N LEU A 305 -4.91 20.36 -2.58
CA LEU A 305 -5.23 21.40 -1.62
C LEU A 305 -6.53 22.13 -1.99
N PRO A 306 -7.18 22.83 -1.06
CA PRO A 306 -8.37 23.61 -1.38
C PRO A 306 -8.11 24.62 -2.48
N PRO A 307 -9.08 24.87 -3.39
CA PRO A 307 -8.94 25.91 -4.39
C PRO A 307 -8.75 27.26 -3.73
N ALA A 308 -7.64 27.93 -3.99
CA ALA A 308 -7.24 29.19 -3.34
C ALA A 308 -7.26 30.36 -4.33
N GLU A 309 -7.50 31.57 -3.81
CA GLU A 309 -7.37 32.81 -4.56
C GLU A 309 -5.90 33.14 -4.81
N GLN A 310 -5.06 32.87 -3.80
CA GLN A 310 -3.63 33.09 -3.84
C GLN A 310 -2.86 31.84 -3.49
N HIS A 311 -1.76 31.57 -4.24
CA HIS A 311 -0.79 30.51 -3.93
C HIS A 311 0.57 31.14 -3.63
N VAL A 312 1.26 30.57 -2.63
CA VAL A 312 2.61 30.96 -2.27
C VAL A 312 3.48 29.71 -2.13
N PHE A 313 4.60 29.71 -2.81
CA PHE A 313 5.59 28.65 -2.73
C PHE A 313 6.90 29.23 -2.16
N VAL A 314 7.41 28.60 -1.11
CA VAL A 314 8.68 29.04 -0.50
C VAL A 314 9.74 28.00 -0.78
N LEU A 315 10.74 28.38 -1.60
CA LEU A 315 11.81 27.51 -2.07
C LEU A 315 13.18 28.01 -1.57
N ARG A 316 14.19 27.15 -1.62
CA ARG A 316 15.58 27.58 -1.45
C ARG A 316 16.22 27.92 -2.79
N SER A 317 17.08 28.94 -2.81
CA SER A 317 17.85 29.36 -3.98
C SER A 317 18.85 28.29 -4.45
N ASP A 318 19.43 27.53 -3.50
CA ASP A 318 20.41 26.46 -3.75
C ASP A 318 19.77 25.09 -4.05
N MET A 319 18.44 25.01 -4.15
CA MET A 319 17.76 23.77 -4.49
C MET A 319 18.16 23.30 -5.89
N GLN A 320 18.61 22.06 -6.00
CA GLN A 320 18.84 21.46 -7.32
C GLN A 320 17.55 21.50 -8.15
N GLY A 321 17.61 22.00 -9.38
CA GLY A 321 16.42 22.14 -10.23
C GLY A 321 15.50 23.31 -9.81
N HIS A 322 15.98 24.29 -9.05
CA HIS A 322 15.21 25.47 -8.64
C HIS A 322 14.48 26.14 -9.80
N ARG A 323 15.18 26.34 -10.95
CA ARG A 323 14.62 26.97 -12.13
C ARG A 323 13.48 26.15 -12.74
N GLU A 324 13.65 24.83 -12.79
CA GLU A 324 12.66 23.89 -13.31
C GLU A 324 11.40 23.87 -12.42
N VAL A 325 11.58 23.82 -11.10
CA VAL A 325 10.47 23.91 -10.14
C VAL A 325 9.73 25.24 -10.31
N THR A 326 10.44 26.36 -10.35
CA THR A 326 9.86 27.70 -10.51
C THR A 326 9.08 27.81 -11.84
N THR A 327 9.65 27.32 -12.94
CA THR A 327 9.00 27.33 -14.25
C THR A 327 7.70 26.54 -14.22
N GLU A 328 7.70 25.35 -13.63
CA GLU A 328 6.52 24.50 -13.55
C GLU A 328 5.44 25.12 -12.65
N LEU A 329 5.80 25.67 -11.51
CA LEU A 329 4.87 26.34 -10.61
C LEU A 329 4.24 27.59 -11.25
N THR A 330 5.03 28.40 -11.97
CA THR A 330 4.53 29.58 -12.70
C THR A 330 3.58 29.15 -13.83
N ARG A 331 3.86 28.03 -14.51
CA ARG A 331 3.00 27.48 -15.54
C ARG A 331 1.64 27.03 -14.99
N LEU A 332 1.64 26.36 -13.82
CA LEU A 332 0.42 25.84 -13.19
C LEU A 332 -0.38 26.93 -12.46
N TYR A 333 0.34 27.86 -11.85
CA TYR A 333 -0.22 28.94 -11.01
C TYR A 333 0.37 30.29 -11.43
N PRO A 334 -0.12 30.89 -12.55
CA PRO A 334 0.49 32.11 -13.11
C PRO A 334 0.49 33.33 -12.17
N LYS A 335 -0.37 33.33 -11.16
CA LYS A 335 -0.47 34.40 -10.15
C LYS A 335 0.20 34.04 -8.83
N ALA A 336 0.91 32.91 -8.77
CA ALA A 336 1.54 32.49 -7.52
C ALA A 336 2.73 33.37 -7.17
N ILE A 337 2.88 33.65 -5.88
CA ILE A 337 4.08 34.25 -5.30
C ILE A 337 5.10 33.13 -5.08
N ILE A 338 6.28 33.29 -5.67
CA ILE A 338 7.39 32.35 -5.46
C ILE A 338 8.48 33.07 -4.66
N LYS A 339 8.50 32.80 -3.36
CA LYS A 339 9.50 33.39 -2.45
C LYS A 339 10.70 32.46 -2.34
N THR A 340 11.89 33.03 -2.50
CA THR A 340 13.15 32.28 -2.37
C THR A 340 13.86 32.65 -1.07
N THR A 341 14.37 31.62 -0.36
CA THR A 341 15.26 31.79 0.81
C THR A 341 16.65 31.23 0.49
N ASP A 342 17.68 31.84 1.00
CA ASP A 342 19.08 31.45 0.73
C ASP A 342 19.59 30.34 1.66
N GLN A 343 18.83 30.01 2.70
CA GLN A 343 19.22 29.01 3.70
C GLN A 343 18.08 28.03 4.00
N VAL A 344 18.47 26.89 4.53
CA VAL A 344 17.53 25.95 5.14
C VAL A 344 16.90 26.63 6.35
N THR A 345 15.58 26.67 6.40
CA THR A 345 14.85 27.25 7.52
C THR A 345 14.87 26.29 8.73
N GLU A 346 14.59 26.82 9.90
CA GLU A 346 14.54 26.05 11.14
C GLU A 346 13.27 25.15 11.27
N GLY A 347 12.59 24.88 10.17
CA GLY A 347 11.43 24.00 10.09
C GLY A 347 10.27 24.57 9.28
N GLN A 348 9.24 23.76 9.11
CA GLN A 348 8.07 24.08 8.30
C GLN A 348 7.33 25.35 8.81
N ALA A 349 7.27 25.54 10.13
CA ALA A 349 6.60 26.69 10.73
C ALA A 349 7.29 28.02 10.35
N CYS A 350 8.63 28.07 10.41
CA CYS A 350 9.40 29.24 9.99
C CYS A 350 9.24 29.50 8.48
N THR A 351 9.23 28.46 7.67
CA THR A 351 9.02 28.59 6.22
C THR A 351 7.62 29.13 5.90
N ALA A 352 6.60 28.73 6.67
CA ALA A 352 5.24 29.24 6.50
C ALA A 352 5.13 30.74 6.81
N LEU A 353 5.87 31.23 7.84
CA LEU A 353 5.94 32.70 8.13
C LEU A 353 6.56 33.46 6.96
N ILE A 354 7.65 32.95 6.37
CA ILE A 354 8.27 33.58 5.19
C ILE A 354 7.25 33.71 4.05
N GLY A 355 6.42 32.68 3.85
CA GLY A 355 5.34 32.73 2.87
C GLY A 355 4.26 33.75 3.22
N LEU A 356 3.90 33.86 4.50
CA LEU A 356 2.93 34.82 4.98
C LEU A 356 3.42 36.27 4.82
N ASP A 357 4.71 36.52 5.12
CA ASP A 357 5.34 37.84 4.93
C ASP A 357 5.39 38.21 3.45
N ALA A 358 5.72 37.27 2.57
CA ALA A 358 5.76 37.51 1.13
C ALA A 358 4.40 37.95 0.56
N ILE A 359 3.28 37.41 1.06
CA ILE A 359 1.95 37.86 0.65
C ILE A 359 1.70 39.30 1.14
N ALA A 360 1.97 39.55 2.41
CA ALA A 360 1.79 40.88 3.00
C ALA A 360 2.62 41.94 2.28
N GLU A 361 3.86 41.61 1.89
CA GLU A 361 4.73 42.49 1.10
C GLU A 361 4.16 42.80 -0.29
N GLU A 362 3.58 41.83 -1.00
CA GLU A 362 3.12 42.00 -2.37
C GLU A 362 1.67 42.52 -2.48
N LEU A 363 0.78 42.08 -1.59
CA LEU A 363 -0.66 42.38 -1.68
C LEU A 363 -1.16 43.34 -0.60
N GLY A 364 -0.37 43.59 0.45
CA GLY A 364 -0.72 44.43 1.61
C GLY A 364 -1.68 43.74 2.58
N ASP A 365 -2.64 42.97 2.08
CA ASP A 365 -3.59 42.16 2.87
C ASP A 365 -3.44 40.69 2.51
N VAL A 366 -3.66 39.80 3.48
CA VAL A 366 -3.56 38.34 3.30
C VAL A 366 -4.96 37.75 3.26
N PRO A 367 -5.45 37.32 2.07
CA PRO A 367 -6.77 36.72 1.97
C PRO A 367 -6.86 35.44 2.82
N GLY A 368 -7.72 35.45 3.83
CA GLY A 368 -8.04 34.27 4.63
C GLY A 368 -9.17 33.43 4.05
N PRO A 369 -9.27 32.15 4.42
CA PRO A 369 -8.41 31.38 5.34
C PRO A 369 -7.03 31.05 4.75
N ILE A 370 -6.07 30.76 5.63
CA ILE A 370 -4.72 30.39 5.26
C ILE A 370 -4.53 28.89 5.39
N THR A 371 -4.36 28.20 4.28
CA THR A 371 -4.06 26.76 4.28
C THR A 371 -2.58 26.52 4.03
N ILE A 372 -1.91 25.86 4.96
CA ILE A 372 -0.53 25.41 4.80
C ILE A 372 -0.60 23.96 4.32
N GLY A 373 -0.01 23.70 3.15
CA GLY A 373 0.05 22.36 2.56
C GLY A 373 1.47 21.82 2.50
N ALA A 374 1.57 20.51 2.33
CA ALA A 374 2.84 19.86 2.01
C ALA A 374 3.04 19.74 0.49
N CYS A 375 4.28 19.55 0.03
CA CYS A 375 4.61 19.34 -1.38
C CYS A 375 4.72 17.86 -1.78
N ASP A 376 4.38 16.94 -0.86
CA ASP A 376 4.72 15.50 -0.95
C ASP A 376 3.59 14.55 -0.56
N ASN A 377 2.39 15.06 -0.51
CA ASN A 377 1.21 14.24 -0.27
C ASN A 377 -0.03 14.85 -0.94
N GLY A 378 -1.03 14.00 -1.15
CA GLY A 378 -2.35 14.39 -1.58
C GLY A 378 -3.42 13.90 -0.61
N ALA A 379 -4.63 14.42 -0.75
CA ALA A 379 -5.79 14.02 0.02
C ALA A 379 -7.05 13.97 -0.84
N LEU A 380 -7.88 12.98 -0.60
CA LEU A 380 -9.23 12.91 -1.13
C LEU A 380 -10.20 13.24 0.00
N TYR A 381 -11.10 14.18 -0.21
CA TYR A 381 -11.98 14.69 0.83
C TYR A 381 -13.25 15.33 0.26
N ASP A 382 -14.27 15.45 1.09
CA ASP A 382 -15.47 16.22 0.77
C ASP A 382 -15.20 17.73 0.91
N LEU A 383 -15.08 18.42 -0.23
CA LEU A 383 -14.88 19.87 -0.29
C LEU A 383 -16.05 20.65 0.35
N THR A 384 -17.28 20.11 0.30
CA THR A 384 -18.45 20.77 0.91
C THR A 384 -18.36 20.74 2.43
N ALA A 385 -17.97 19.57 2.99
CA ALA A 385 -17.74 19.44 4.43
C ALA A 385 -16.59 20.34 4.90
N PHE A 386 -15.48 20.43 4.13
CA PHE A 386 -14.39 21.35 4.43
C PHE A 386 -14.85 22.81 4.44
N ARG A 387 -15.60 23.25 3.42
CA ARG A 387 -16.12 24.62 3.34
C ARG A 387 -17.07 24.96 4.49
N SER A 388 -17.91 24.01 4.88
CA SER A 388 -18.80 24.18 6.03
C SER A 388 -17.99 24.42 7.32
N LEU A 389 -16.90 23.67 7.51
CA LEU A 389 -16.04 23.82 8.69
C LEU A 389 -15.26 25.14 8.67
N VAL A 390 -14.77 25.57 7.51
CA VAL A 390 -14.11 26.88 7.33
C VAL A 390 -15.09 28.03 7.56
N GLY A 391 -16.36 27.87 7.13
CA GLY A 391 -17.41 28.87 7.30
C GLY A 391 -17.95 28.99 8.74
N ASP A 392 -17.67 28.03 9.62
CA ASP A 392 -18.09 28.05 11.01
C ASP A 392 -17.34 29.14 11.80
N PRO A 393 -17.99 30.21 12.29
CA PRO A 393 -17.34 31.33 12.97
C PRO A 393 -16.64 30.93 14.28
N ASP A 394 -17.00 29.82 14.87
CA ASP A 394 -16.44 29.33 16.13
C ASP A 394 -15.15 28.50 15.91
N VAL A 395 -14.74 28.24 14.67
CA VAL A 395 -13.53 27.47 14.34
C VAL A 395 -12.39 28.39 13.97
N ASP A 396 -11.28 28.36 14.70
CA ASP A 396 -10.07 29.16 14.43
C ASP A 396 -9.03 28.40 13.60
N VAL A 397 -8.86 27.08 13.89
CA VAL A 397 -7.86 26.24 13.26
C VAL A 397 -8.44 24.89 12.87
N ILE A 398 -8.16 24.44 11.67
CA ILE A 398 -8.52 23.12 11.16
C ILE A 398 -7.24 22.32 10.94
N VAL A 399 -7.14 21.16 11.56
CA VAL A 399 -6.05 20.19 11.33
C VAL A 399 -6.59 19.06 10.50
N TRP A 400 -5.95 18.79 9.36
CA TRP A 400 -6.32 17.71 8.49
C TRP A 400 -5.75 16.39 8.98
N GLY A 401 -6.59 15.38 9.12
CA GLY A 401 -6.20 14.07 9.66
C GLY A 401 -6.86 12.91 8.95
N VAL A 402 -6.31 11.71 9.15
CA VAL A 402 -6.84 10.44 8.65
C VAL A 402 -6.65 9.35 9.69
N ARG A 403 -7.58 8.37 9.72
CA ARG A 403 -7.50 7.20 10.60
C ARG A 403 -7.12 5.95 9.82
N GLY A 404 -6.51 4.99 10.53
CA GLY A 404 -6.25 3.66 9.99
C GLY A 404 -5.24 3.63 8.85
N TYR A 405 -4.36 4.64 8.75
CA TYR A 405 -3.34 4.66 7.70
C TYR A 405 -2.29 3.58 7.95
N PRO A 406 -2.12 2.57 7.07
CA PRO A 406 -1.33 1.37 7.36
C PRO A 406 0.13 1.66 7.70
N ASN A 407 0.75 2.64 7.03
CA ASN A 407 2.14 2.98 7.28
C ASN A 407 2.33 3.66 8.65
N ALA A 408 1.32 4.39 9.14
CA ALA A 408 1.36 4.97 10.49
C ALA A 408 1.27 3.89 11.58
N ILE A 409 0.53 2.82 11.32
CA ILE A 409 0.46 1.67 12.23
C ILE A 409 1.80 0.94 12.29
N ARG A 410 2.49 0.78 11.14
CA ARG A 410 3.81 0.14 11.04
C ARG A 410 4.94 0.99 11.62
N HIS A 411 4.88 2.31 11.40
CA HIS A 411 5.93 3.27 11.77
C HIS A 411 5.37 4.45 12.57
N PRO A 412 4.78 4.20 13.75
CA PRO A 412 3.99 5.22 14.47
C PRO A 412 4.80 6.45 14.89
N LYS A 413 6.12 6.33 15.05
CA LYS A 413 7.02 7.45 15.40
C LYS A 413 7.35 8.38 14.22
N MET A 414 6.83 8.10 13.03
CA MET A 414 7.03 8.98 11.88
C MET A 414 5.96 10.08 11.76
N TYR A 415 4.84 9.96 12.47
CA TYR A 415 3.66 10.80 12.32
C TYR A 415 3.38 11.66 13.54
N GLY A 416 2.65 12.76 13.34
CA GLY A 416 1.95 13.49 14.39
C GLY A 416 0.58 12.82 14.65
N TRP A 417 0.17 12.73 15.92
CA TRP A 417 -1.05 12.06 16.34
C TRP A 417 -2.02 13.05 16.97
N ILE A 418 -3.29 12.98 16.59
CA ILE A 418 -4.32 13.93 16.99
C ILE A 418 -5.17 13.34 18.11
N ASN A 419 -5.09 13.93 19.30
CA ASN A 419 -6.04 13.63 20.36
C ASN A 419 -7.27 14.54 20.19
N ALA A 420 -8.37 13.97 19.72
CA ALA A 420 -9.61 14.70 19.50
C ALA A 420 -10.81 13.99 20.12
N LYS A 421 -11.77 14.78 20.63
CA LYS A 421 -13.06 14.29 21.13
C LYS A 421 -14.19 15.05 20.43
N ALA A 422 -15.10 14.33 19.77
CA ALA A 422 -16.19 14.91 19.00
C ALA A 422 -15.71 15.99 17.97
N GLY A 423 -14.57 15.71 17.30
CA GLY A 423 -13.98 16.63 16.32
C GLY A 423 -13.23 17.82 16.93
N VAL A 424 -13.28 18.06 18.24
CA VAL A 424 -12.50 19.10 18.93
C VAL A 424 -11.16 18.54 19.34
N ILE A 425 -10.05 19.18 18.89
CA ILE A 425 -8.69 18.75 19.19
C ILE A 425 -8.33 19.18 20.62
N ARG A 426 -7.76 18.26 21.37
CA ARG A 426 -7.29 18.49 22.75
C ARG A 426 -5.78 18.63 22.81
N SER A 427 -5.05 17.93 21.94
CA SER A 427 -3.60 18.03 21.79
C SER A 427 -3.12 17.34 20.52
N ILE A 428 -1.92 17.70 20.07
CA ILE A 428 -1.16 16.95 19.07
C ILE A 428 0.08 16.35 19.73
N SER A 429 0.27 15.05 19.52
CA SER A 429 1.47 14.32 19.95
C SER A 429 2.40 14.13 18.75
N VAL A 430 3.48 14.90 18.68
CA VAL A 430 4.40 14.87 17.53
C VAL A 430 5.41 13.74 17.71
N LYS A 431 5.50 12.85 16.72
CA LYS A 431 6.43 11.69 16.68
C LYS A 431 6.25 10.68 17.83
N THR A 432 5.16 10.77 18.58
CA THR A 432 4.85 9.83 19.66
C THR A 432 3.41 9.35 19.50
N PRO A 433 3.17 8.05 19.29
CA PRO A 433 1.82 7.53 19.10
C PRO A 433 0.96 7.68 20.35
N LEU A 434 -0.35 7.79 20.16
CA LEU A 434 -1.35 7.70 21.21
C LEU A 434 -1.64 6.21 21.54
N ASP A 435 -2.56 5.97 22.48
CA ASP A 435 -2.84 4.64 23.03
C ASP A 435 -3.43 3.64 22.02
N SER A 436 -4.08 4.14 20.95
CA SER A 436 -4.78 3.31 19.97
C SER A 436 -4.42 3.67 18.51
N PRO A 437 -3.16 3.42 18.06
CA PRO A 437 -2.68 3.82 16.74
C PRO A 437 -3.50 3.30 15.55
N THR A 438 -4.25 2.23 15.74
CA THR A 438 -5.16 1.67 14.71
C THR A 438 -6.42 2.50 14.49
N SER A 439 -6.81 3.31 15.47
CA SER A 439 -8.02 4.12 15.44
C SER A 439 -7.79 5.62 15.67
N ASP A 440 -6.63 5.98 16.23
CA ASP A 440 -6.28 7.38 16.44
C ASP A 440 -5.93 8.07 15.11
N PRO A 441 -6.36 9.31 14.89
CA PRO A 441 -6.04 10.03 13.66
C PRO A 441 -4.61 10.54 13.68
N ILE A 442 -3.96 10.49 12.51
CA ILE A 442 -2.67 11.12 12.26
C ILE A 442 -2.85 12.46 11.55
N VAL A 443 -1.85 13.34 11.69
CA VAL A 443 -1.74 14.60 10.95
C VAL A 443 -1.27 14.34 9.52
N LEU A 444 -1.91 14.95 8.53
CA LEU A 444 -1.48 14.89 7.13
C LEU A 444 -0.32 15.83 6.80
N GLY A 445 -0.09 16.85 7.62
CA GLY A 445 0.81 17.97 7.30
C GLY A 445 0.08 19.11 6.57
N THR A 446 -1.24 19.11 6.57
CA THR A 446 -2.10 20.20 6.06
C THR A 446 -2.87 20.84 7.22
N PHE A 447 -2.86 22.16 7.27
CA PHE A 447 -3.46 22.96 8.34
C PHE A 447 -4.15 24.18 7.74
N THR A 448 -5.32 24.55 8.26
CA THR A 448 -6.01 25.75 7.81
C THR A 448 -6.29 26.65 9.01
N PHE A 449 -5.80 27.87 8.96
CA PHE A 449 -6.03 28.93 9.95
C PHE A 449 -7.06 29.89 9.39
N ARG A 450 -7.99 30.32 10.22
CA ARG A 450 -8.99 31.29 9.80
C ARG A 450 -8.36 32.61 9.38
N ARG A 451 -7.35 33.09 10.11
CA ARG A 451 -6.71 34.40 9.92
C ARG A 451 -5.19 34.26 9.88
N ALA A 452 -4.56 35.15 9.14
CA ALA A 452 -3.11 35.26 9.05
C ALA A 452 -2.46 35.54 10.41
N GLU A 453 -3.10 36.40 11.21
CA GLU A 453 -2.61 36.79 12.55
C GLU A 453 -2.59 35.59 13.51
N ASP A 454 -3.57 34.67 13.39
CA ASP A 454 -3.62 33.47 14.23
C ASP A 454 -2.44 32.54 13.92
N LEU A 455 -2.14 32.33 12.63
CA LEU A 455 -0.94 31.57 12.22
C LEU A 455 0.34 32.22 12.74
N ARG A 456 0.52 33.53 12.54
CA ARG A 456 1.69 34.24 13.01
C ARG A 456 1.87 34.10 14.52
N ARG A 457 0.83 34.38 15.27
CA ARG A 457 0.84 34.33 16.73
C ARG A 457 1.23 32.98 17.30
N VAL A 458 0.74 31.88 16.71
CA VAL A 458 1.07 30.55 17.21
C VAL A 458 2.48 30.12 16.84
N VAL A 459 2.98 30.52 15.66
CA VAL A 459 4.34 30.19 15.24
C VAL A 459 5.37 31.01 16.05
N GLU A 460 5.14 32.31 16.25
CA GLU A 460 5.99 33.15 17.09
C GLU A 460 6.06 32.57 18.52
N ARG A 461 4.92 32.20 19.11
CA ARG A 461 4.90 31.57 20.42
C ARG A 461 5.70 30.24 20.46
N LEU A 462 5.61 29.43 19.42
CA LEU A 462 6.40 28.19 19.32
C LEU A 462 7.90 28.49 19.30
N ILE A 463 8.32 29.53 18.56
CA ILE A 463 9.71 29.98 18.46
C ILE A 463 10.17 30.52 19.79
N ASP A 464 9.42 31.45 20.42
CA ASP A 464 9.77 32.10 21.67
C ASP A 464 10.03 31.12 22.83
N ARG A 465 9.27 30.02 22.88
CA ARG A 465 9.45 28.96 23.89
C ARG A 465 10.45 27.88 23.48
N ASP A 466 11.12 28.01 22.33
CA ASP A 466 12.02 27.02 21.73
C ASP A 466 11.38 25.61 21.62
N GLY A 467 10.13 25.57 21.15
CA GLY A 467 9.33 24.35 21.04
C GLY A 467 9.75 23.38 19.93
N ARG A 468 11.05 23.21 19.70
CA ARG A 468 11.64 22.34 18.68
C ARG A 468 11.40 20.86 18.99
N ILE A 469 11.22 20.10 17.92
CA ILE A 469 11.25 18.63 17.97
C ILE A 469 12.28 18.18 16.93
N ASN A 470 13.26 17.37 17.34
CA ASN A 470 14.39 16.97 16.49
C ASN A 470 15.13 18.14 15.83
N GLY A 471 15.22 19.30 16.51
CA GLY A 471 15.89 20.50 16.01
C GLY A 471 15.07 21.38 15.08
N GLU A 472 13.80 21.03 14.78
CA GLU A 472 12.93 21.76 13.86
C GLU A 472 11.65 22.28 14.53
N PHE A 473 11.10 23.38 14.02
CA PHE A 473 9.79 23.91 14.39
C PHE A 473 8.72 23.37 13.44
N TYR A 474 7.92 22.40 13.95
CA TYR A 474 6.81 21.80 13.20
C TYR A 474 5.51 22.57 13.39
N ILE A 475 4.69 22.68 12.34
CA ILE A 475 3.33 23.22 12.45
C ILE A 475 2.44 22.34 13.36
N ASP A 476 2.67 21.04 13.37
CA ASP A 476 2.01 20.11 14.31
C ASP A 476 2.12 20.60 15.76
N SER A 477 3.31 21.11 16.15
CA SER A 477 3.57 21.63 17.50
C SER A 477 2.84 22.94 17.75
N CYS A 478 2.69 23.80 16.73
CA CYS A 478 1.95 25.08 16.83
C CYS A 478 0.49 24.88 17.25
N ILE A 479 -0.13 23.73 16.95
CA ILE A 479 -1.52 23.47 17.30
C ILE A 479 -1.71 23.41 18.81
N ASN A 480 -0.71 22.88 19.55
CA ASN A 480 -0.76 22.91 21.01
C ASN A 480 -0.64 24.36 21.55
N ASP A 481 0.11 25.24 20.86
CA ASP A 481 0.17 26.66 21.17
C ASP A 481 -1.15 27.37 20.85
N ALA A 482 -1.81 27.02 19.75
CA ALA A 482 -3.15 27.52 19.42
C ALA A 482 -4.16 27.17 20.52
N ILE A 483 -4.18 25.93 20.97
CA ILE A 483 -5.04 25.45 22.07
C ILE A 483 -4.74 26.23 23.37
N ALA A 484 -3.45 26.42 23.70
CA ALA A 484 -3.03 27.16 24.88
C ALA A 484 -3.43 28.66 24.83
N LEU A 485 -3.59 29.22 23.63
CA LEU A 485 -4.12 30.56 23.39
C LEU A 485 -5.65 30.65 23.39
N GLY A 486 -6.34 29.54 23.63
CA GLY A 486 -7.81 29.45 23.66
C GLY A 486 -8.47 29.33 22.30
N MET A 487 -7.71 29.05 21.22
CA MET A 487 -8.26 28.87 19.88
C MET A 487 -9.03 27.53 19.79
N ASN A 488 -10.15 27.54 19.08
CA ASN A 488 -10.92 26.33 18.78
C ASN A 488 -10.33 25.60 17.60
N CYS A 489 -9.61 24.49 17.90
CA CYS A 489 -8.96 23.65 16.92
C CYS A 489 -9.84 22.45 16.59
N ARG A 490 -10.16 22.24 15.30
CA ARG A 490 -11.04 21.16 14.82
C ARG A 490 -10.27 20.18 13.92
N LEU A 491 -10.61 18.90 14.08
CA LEU A 491 -10.18 17.85 13.17
C LEU A 491 -11.07 17.85 11.92
N PHE A 492 -10.45 17.96 10.75
CA PHE A 492 -11.07 17.66 9.47
C PHE A 492 -10.53 16.30 8.99
N GLU A 493 -11.40 15.30 8.98
CA GLU A 493 -11.02 13.95 8.62
C GLU A 493 -11.19 13.76 7.10
N VAL A 494 -10.09 13.41 6.40
CA VAL A 494 -10.12 13.16 4.95
C VAL A 494 -10.50 11.71 4.66
N ASP A 495 -11.08 11.46 3.48
CA ASP A 495 -11.49 10.13 3.04
C ASP A 495 -10.29 9.24 2.75
N SER A 496 -9.24 9.80 2.12
CA SER A 496 -8.02 9.08 1.77
C SER A 496 -6.80 9.99 1.82
N TYR A 497 -5.69 9.42 2.31
CA TYR A 497 -4.38 10.06 2.35
C TYR A 497 -3.46 9.41 1.34
N LEU A 498 -2.91 10.21 0.43
CA LEU A 498 -1.99 9.78 -0.62
C LEU A 498 -0.59 10.31 -0.29
N CYS A 499 0.21 9.52 0.40
CA CYS A 499 1.55 9.93 0.83
C CYS A 499 2.61 9.56 -0.22
N TRP A 500 3.50 10.52 -0.51
CA TRP A 500 4.69 10.35 -1.36
C TRP A 500 5.94 10.89 -0.66
N GLY A 501 5.89 11.08 0.66
CA GLY A 501 6.89 11.78 1.46
C GLY A 501 8.24 11.08 1.56
N THR A 502 8.29 9.78 1.28
CA THR A 502 9.51 8.97 1.22
C THR A 502 9.53 8.12 -0.05
N PRO A 503 10.71 7.62 -0.47
CA PRO A 503 10.80 6.65 -1.58
C PRO A 503 9.84 5.46 -1.43
N ASN A 504 9.71 4.93 -0.22
CA ASN A 504 8.84 3.79 0.05
C ASN A 504 7.35 4.15 -0.05
N ASP A 505 6.94 5.35 0.38
CA ASP A 505 5.56 5.80 0.23
C ASP A 505 5.21 5.97 -1.26
N LEU A 506 6.11 6.59 -2.04
CA LEU A 506 5.93 6.74 -3.49
C LEU A 506 5.84 5.38 -4.19
N LEU A 507 6.75 4.46 -3.89
CA LEU A 507 6.74 3.10 -4.45
C LEU A 507 5.48 2.33 -4.06
N THR A 508 4.96 2.54 -2.84
CA THR A 508 3.68 1.93 -2.40
C THR A 508 2.51 2.45 -3.22
N PHE A 509 2.43 3.77 -3.42
CA PHE A 509 1.41 4.37 -4.27
C PHE A 509 1.49 3.85 -5.72
N GLU A 510 2.68 3.85 -6.33
CA GLU A 510 2.90 3.34 -7.69
C GLU A 510 2.59 1.85 -7.81
N TYR A 511 2.89 1.06 -6.78
CA TYR A 511 2.56 -0.37 -6.75
C TYR A 511 1.04 -0.58 -6.85
N TRP A 512 0.26 0.12 -6.02
CA TRP A 512 -1.20 -0.01 -6.04
C TRP A 512 -1.82 0.59 -7.31
N GLN A 513 -1.29 1.71 -7.82
CA GLN A 513 -1.72 2.27 -9.10
C GLN A 513 -1.53 1.25 -10.23
N SER A 514 -0.37 0.62 -10.29
CA SER A 514 -0.06 -0.41 -11.28
C SER A 514 -0.96 -1.66 -11.13
N CYS A 515 -1.20 -2.12 -9.90
CA CYS A 515 -2.09 -3.25 -9.63
C CYS A 515 -3.52 -2.96 -10.10
N PHE A 516 -4.11 -1.87 -9.64
CA PHE A 516 -5.52 -1.55 -9.94
C PHE A 516 -5.74 -1.20 -11.41
N HIS A 517 -4.77 -0.57 -12.07
CA HIS A 517 -4.86 -0.32 -13.51
C HIS A 517 -4.99 -1.60 -14.35
N LYS A 518 -4.37 -2.69 -13.92
CA LYS A 518 -4.37 -3.98 -14.62
C LYS A 518 -5.48 -4.92 -14.18
N TRP A 519 -6.07 -4.68 -13.03
CA TRP A 519 -7.02 -5.59 -12.41
C TRP A 519 -8.42 -5.36 -12.96
N GLU A 520 -8.93 -6.30 -13.76
CA GLU A 520 -10.24 -6.19 -14.42
C GLU A 520 -11.41 -6.04 -13.42
N CYS A 521 -11.28 -6.56 -12.22
CA CYS A 521 -12.30 -6.43 -11.17
C CYS A 521 -12.33 -5.04 -10.51
N HIS A 522 -11.30 -4.18 -10.77
CA HIS A 522 -11.23 -2.84 -10.19
C HIS A 522 -11.57 -1.76 -11.23
N PRO A 523 -12.40 -0.74 -10.90
CA PRO A 523 -12.83 0.28 -11.86
C PRO A 523 -11.73 1.28 -12.28
N TYR A 524 -10.62 1.33 -11.56
CA TYR A 524 -9.52 2.25 -11.84
C TYR A 524 -8.85 1.95 -13.19
N GLY A 525 -8.53 3.01 -13.90
CA GLY A 525 -7.71 2.97 -15.10
C GLY A 525 -6.98 4.30 -15.24
N LEU A 526 -5.74 4.28 -15.72
CA LEU A 526 -4.92 5.48 -15.90
C LEU A 526 -5.63 6.56 -16.74
N GLU A 527 -6.41 6.14 -17.75
CA GLU A 527 -7.15 7.03 -18.64
C GLU A 527 -8.35 7.71 -17.97
N LYS A 528 -8.83 7.14 -16.87
CA LYS A 528 -9.99 7.64 -16.10
C LYS A 528 -9.58 8.56 -14.98
N ASP A 529 -8.29 8.57 -14.62
CA ASP A 529 -7.76 9.37 -13.54
C ASP A 529 -7.33 10.74 -14.06
N ALA A 530 -8.07 11.79 -13.71
CA ALA A 530 -7.81 13.17 -14.14
C ALA A 530 -6.44 13.71 -13.65
N ARG A 531 -5.80 13.05 -12.69
CA ARG A 531 -4.47 13.41 -12.19
C ARG A 531 -3.34 12.87 -13.05
N VAL A 532 -3.62 11.85 -13.88
CA VAL A 532 -2.65 11.30 -14.81
C VAL A 532 -2.53 12.20 -16.03
N SER A 533 -1.32 12.66 -16.32
CA SER A 533 -1.08 13.42 -17.53
C SER A 533 -1.34 12.57 -18.77
N GLN A 534 -2.19 13.05 -19.68
CA GLN A 534 -2.51 12.34 -20.92
C GLN A 534 -1.26 11.98 -21.73
N ASN A 535 -0.26 12.87 -21.74
CA ASN A 535 1.00 12.67 -22.44
C ASN A 535 1.89 11.58 -21.83
N THR A 536 1.59 11.11 -20.61
CA THR A 536 2.38 10.11 -19.89
C THR A 536 1.69 8.75 -19.78
N ILE A 537 0.44 8.62 -20.22
CA ILE A 537 -0.32 7.38 -20.10
C ILE A 537 0.40 6.20 -20.75
N ASP A 538 0.86 6.35 -21.99
CA ASP A 538 1.55 5.28 -22.71
C ASP A 538 2.86 4.88 -22.05
N PHE A 539 3.60 5.86 -21.51
CA PHE A 539 4.80 5.59 -20.72
C PHE A 539 4.48 4.82 -19.42
N LEU A 540 3.45 5.24 -18.69
CA LEU A 540 3.02 4.55 -17.47
C LEU A 540 2.51 3.13 -17.77
N LYS A 541 1.71 2.95 -18.82
CA LYS A 541 1.28 1.62 -19.28
C LYS A 541 2.46 0.73 -19.63
N PHE A 542 3.45 1.27 -20.34
CA PHE A 542 4.66 0.53 -20.67
C PHE A 542 5.43 0.13 -19.40
N ARG A 543 5.61 1.06 -18.45
CA ARG A 543 6.27 0.84 -17.18
C ARG A 543 5.55 -0.21 -16.32
N TYR A 544 4.22 -0.20 -16.34
CA TYR A 544 3.35 -1.06 -15.53
C TYR A 544 3.00 -2.39 -16.19
N ARG A 545 3.35 -2.60 -17.45
CA ARG A 545 3.02 -3.85 -18.15
C ARG A 545 3.64 -5.05 -17.43
N ALA A 546 2.88 -6.17 -17.40
CA ALA A 546 3.44 -7.45 -17.01
C ALA A 546 4.45 -7.91 -18.06
N THR A 547 5.57 -8.43 -17.60
CA THR A 547 6.56 -9.07 -18.45
C THR A 547 6.57 -10.56 -18.17
N CYS A 548 6.52 -11.37 -19.23
CA CYS A 548 6.75 -12.80 -19.09
C CYS A 548 8.24 -13.03 -18.73
N PRO A 549 8.53 -13.86 -17.74
CA PRO A 549 9.90 -14.18 -17.39
C PRO A 549 10.61 -14.93 -18.53
N ALA A 550 11.91 -14.69 -18.65
CA ALA A 550 12.76 -15.50 -19.53
C ALA A 550 12.86 -16.93 -18.99
N LEU A 551 13.06 -17.89 -19.89
CA LEU A 551 13.35 -19.25 -19.49
C LEU A 551 14.67 -19.29 -18.70
N PRO A 552 14.76 -20.04 -17.57
CA PRO A 552 15.99 -20.23 -16.85
C PRO A 552 17.03 -20.92 -17.75
N ALA A 553 18.31 -20.59 -17.54
CA ALA A 553 19.40 -21.25 -18.26
C ALA A 553 19.35 -22.75 -17.96
N LEU A 554 19.54 -23.58 -19.01
CA LEU A 554 19.60 -25.02 -18.83
C LEU A 554 20.66 -25.37 -17.78
N MET A 555 20.33 -26.21 -16.81
CA MET A 555 21.31 -26.80 -15.89
C MET A 555 22.28 -27.63 -16.74
N LYS A 556 23.54 -27.19 -16.86
CA LYS A 556 24.61 -27.93 -17.49
C LYS A 556 25.12 -29.04 -16.55
#